data_dbc3706cdc8ca70af27087d5de336607
#
_entry.id   dbc3706cdc8ca70af27087d5de336607
#
_cell.length_a   1.000
_cell.length_b   1.000
_cell.length_c   1.000
_cell.angle_alpha   90.00
_cell.angle_beta   90.00
_cell.angle_gamma   90.00
#
_symmetry.space_group_name_H-M   'P 1'
#
loop_
_entity.id
_entity.type
_entity.pdbx_description
1 polymer ?
#
loop_
_entity_poly.entity_id
_entity_poly.type
_entity_poly.pdbx_seq_one_letter_code
_entity_poly.pdbx_strand_id
1 'polypeptide(L)'
;MANRYYVIDFDSTFTKVEAFDVLADITLAGHPELPQRKKMIDQITRDGMDGTISFRESLEKRLALLPISKPHLQTLVAQLKSKVSESFKRNKEFFSTYADQIYIISNGFRDFIEPVVAEYGIKPSN
;
A
#
# COMPACT_ATOMS: atom_id res chain seq x y z
N MET A 1 5.26 7.80 33.55
CA MET A 1 5.18 8.55 32.28
C MET A 1 4.13 7.92 31.38
N ALA A 2 3.35 8.74 30.73
CA ALA A 2 2.34 8.24 29.80
C ALA A 2 3.03 7.67 28.55
N ASN A 3 2.65 6.46 28.16
CA ASN A 3 3.09 5.88 26.90
C ASN A 3 2.34 6.55 25.74
N ARG A 4 3.07 6.87 24.71
CA ARG A 4 2.49 7.41 23.48
C ARG A 4 2.57 6.35 22.40
N TYR A 5 1.48 6.24 21.64
CA TYR A 5 1.41 5.36 20.50
C TYR A 5 1.07 6.18 19.26
N TYR A 6 1.69 5.83 18.15
CA TYR A 6 1.49 6.50 16.87
C TYR A 6 0.85 5.49 15.92
N VAL A 7 -0.33 5.83 15.44
CA VAL A 7 -1.07 5.00 14.47
C VAL A 7 -1.02 5.72 13.13
N ILE A 8 -0.40 5.09 12.16
CA ILE A 8 -0.10 5.72 10.87
C ILE A 8 -0.71 4.89 9.75
N ASP A 9 -1.46 5.55 8.88
CA ASP A 9 -1.95 4.96 7.63
C ASP A 9 -0.80 4.76 6.65
N PHE A 10 -0.91 3.79 5.75
CA PHE A 10 0.14 3.50 4.79
C PHE A 10 -0.05 4.24 3.47
N ASP A 11 -1.14 3.92 2.74
CA ASP A 11 -1.38 4.51 1.42
C ASP A 11 -1.65 6.01 1.51
N SER A 12 -0.97 6.78 0.65
CA SER A 12 -1.09 8.24 0.59
C SER A 12 -0.77 8.98 1.90
N THR A 13 -0.13 8.30 2.84
CA THR A 13 0.33 8.87 4.12
C THR A 13 1.78 8.51 4.36
N PHE A 14 2.10 7.25 4.67
CA PHE A 14 3.49 6.78 4.76
C PHE A 14 4.15 6.86 3.38
N THR A 15 3.44 6.44 2.36
CA THR A 15 3.83 6.63 0.96
C THR A 15 3.04 7.79 0.35
N LYS A 16 3.56 8.36 -0.74
CA LYS A 16 2.90 9.44 -1.50
C LYS A 16 1.87 8.92 -2.50
N VAL A 17 1.67 7.61 -2.56
CA VAL A 17 0.86 6.94 -3.59
C VAL A 17 -0.06 5.89 -2.96
N GLU A 18 -1.07 5.50 -3.72
CA GLU A 18 -1.91 4.34 -3.41
C GLU A 18 -1.22 3.10 -4.00
N ALA A 19 -0.85 2.14 -3.14
CA ALA A 19 -0.08 0.98 -3.56
C ALA A 19 -0.79 0.13 -4.62
N PHE A 20 -2.12 0.00 -4.51
CA PHE A 20 -2.88 -0.80 -5.47
C PHE A 20 -2.85 -0.18 -6.86
N ASP A 21 -2.90 1.15 -6.97
CA ASP A 21 -2.81 1.84 -8.26
C ASP A 21 -1.45 1.62 -8.91
N VAL A 22 -0.38 1.68 -8.12
CA VAL A 22 0.97 1.37 -8.61
C VAL A 22 1.06 -0.08 -9.07
N LEU A 23 0.51 -1.00 -8.31
CA LEU A 23 0.48 -2.43 -8.65
C LEU A 23 -0.26 -2.66 -9.98
N ALA A 24 -1.39 -1.99 -10.16
CA ALA A 24 -2.15 -2.06 -11.41
C ALA A 24 -1.32 -1.57 -12.60
N ASP A 25 -0.61 -0.47 -12.45
CA ASP A 25 0.25 0.05 -13.52
C ASP A 25 1.38 -0.93 -13.86
N ILE A 26 1.97 -1.57 -12.86
CA ILE A 26 3.05 -2.56 -13.05
C ILE A 26 2.51 -3.80 -13.78
N THR A 27 1.42 -4.37 -13.28
CA THR A 27 0.90 -5.65 -13.78
C THR A 27 0.23 -5.53 -15.14
N LEU A 28 -0.35 -4.38 -15.45
CA LEU A 28 -1.02 -4.13 -16.72
C LEU A 28 -0.13 -3.43 -17.76
N ALA A 29 1.13 -3.16 -17.43
CA ALA A 29 2.06 -2.55 -18.39
C ALA A 29 2.16 -3.40 -19.65
N GLY A 30 1.85 -2.78 -20.81
CA GLY A 30 1.83 -3.48 -22.11
C GLY A 30 0.65 -4.41 -22.34
N HIS A 31 -0.29 -4.50 -21.39
CA HIS A 31 -1.48 -5.34 -21.55
C HIS A 31 -2.48 -4.68 -22.51
N PRO A 32 -3.03 -5.43 -23.51
CA PRO A 32 -3.94 -4.84 -24.49
C PRO A 32 -5.23 -4.28 -23.88
N GLU A 33 -5.65 -4.78 -22.73
CA GLU A 33 -6.87 -4.33 -22.03
C GLU A 33 -6.59 -3.33 -20.89
N LEU A 34 -5.39 -2.72 -20.86
CA LEU A 34 -5.01 -1.81 -19.79
C LEU A 34 -6.03 -0.70 -19.55
N PRO A 35 -6.48 0.08 -20.56
CA PRO A 35 -7.44 1.16 -20.30
C PRO A 35 -8.77 0.65 -19.75
N GLN A 36 -9.28 -0.45 -20.28
CA GLN A 36 -10.56 -1.03 -19.86
C GLN A 36 -10.46 -1.55 -18.42
N ARG A 37 -9.41 -2.29 -18.09
CA ARG A 37 -9.22 -2.86 -16.76
C ARG A 37 -9.02 -1.77 -15.71
N LYS A 38 -8.29 -0.71 -16.04
CA LYS A 38 -8.12 0.43 -15.11
C LYS A 38 -9.45 1.11 -14.82
N LYS A 39 -10.30 1.32 -15.81
CA LYS A 39 -11.65 1.87 -15.61
C LYS A 39 -12.50 0.96 -14.73
N MET A 40 -12.43 -0.35 -14.93
CA MET A 40 -13.16 -1.31 -14.11
C MET A 40 -12.69 -1.27 -12.66
N ILE A 41 -11.37 -1.19 -12.44
CA ILE A 41 -10.78 -1.09 -11.10
C ILE A 41 -11.26 0.18 -10.41
N ASP A 42 -11.25 1.32 -11.09
CA ASP A 42 -11.71 2.60 -10.53
C ASP A 42 -13.19 2.52 -10.12
N GLN A 43 -14.02 1.91 -10.95
CA GLN A 43 -15.45 1.76 -10.64
C GLN A 43 -15.65 0.82 -9.43
N ILE A 44 -14.94 -0.31 -9.40
CA ILE A 44 -15.04 -1.26 -8.29
C ILE A 44 -14.56 -0.61 -6.98
N THR A 45 -13.52 0.20 -7.05
CA THR A 45 -13.03 0.96 -5.89
C THR A 45 -14.11 1.91 -5.37
N ARG A 46 -14.75 2.66 -6.25
CA ARG A 46 -15.86 3.56 -5.86
C ARG A 46 -17.01 2.79 -5.24
N ASP A 47 -17.40 1.67 -5.83
CA ASP A 47 -18.49 0.83 -5.31
C ASP A 47 -18.18 0.30 -3.91
N GLY A 48 -16.93 -0.05 -3.65
CA GLY A 48 -16.50 -0.46 -2.32
C GLY A 48 -16.51 0.69 -1.31
N MET A 49 -16.12 1.89 -1.74
CA MET A 49 -16.07 3.06 -0.87
C MET A 49 -17.47 3.60 -0.53
N ASP A 50 -18.41 3.52 -1.46
CA ASP A 50 -19.78 4.02 -1.23
C ASP A 50 -20.71 2.98 -0.58
N GLY A 51 -20.21 1.78 -0.33
CA GLY A 51 -20.97 0.72 0.32
C GLY A 51 -21.85 -0.12 -0.59
N THR A 52 -21.83 0.11 -1.89
CA THR A 52 -22.59 -0.71 -2.87
C THR A 52 -22.18 -2.17 -2.81
N ILE A 53 -20.88 -2.42 -2.62
CA ILE A 53 -20.32 -3.75 -2.34
C ILE A 53 -19.43 -3.68 -1.10
N SER A 54 -19.16 -4.83 -0.47
CA SER A 54 -18.26 -4.87 0.69
C SER A 54 -16.83 -4.57 0.26
N PHE A 55 -16.01 -4.14 1.22
CA PHE A 55 -14.58 -3.93 0.98
C PHE A 55 -13.92 -5.21 0.46
N ARG A 56 -14.24 -6.35 1.07
CA ARG A 56 -13.69 -7.65 0.66
C ARG A 56 -14.04 -7.99 -0.78
N GLU A 57 -15.30 -7.82 -1.15
CA GLU A 57 -15.77 -8.07 -2.51
C GLU A 57 -15.07 -7.14 -3.51
N SER A 58 -14.95 -5.86 -3.17
CA SER A 58 -14.23 -4.89 -3.98
C SER A 58 -12.77 -5.32 -4.20
N LEU A 59 -12.09 -5.73 -3.14
CA LEU A 59 -10.70 -6.17 -3.21
C LEU A 59 -10.55 -7.42 -4.09
N GLU A 60 -11.39 -8.43 -3.88
CA GLU A 60 -11.36 -9.67 -4.67
C GLU A 60 -11.58 -9.40 -6.16
N LYS A 61 -12.54 -8.56 -6.49
CA LYS A 61 -12.84 -8.21 -7.89
C LYS A 61 -11.69 -7.45 -8.55
N ARG A 62 -11.06 -6.52 -7.82
CA ARG A 62 -9.92 -5.78 -8.36
C ARG A 62 -8.72 -6.68 -8.59
N LEU A 63 -8.44 -7.59 -7.66
CA LEU A 63 -7.34 -8.55 -7.80
C LEU A 63 -7.55 -9.47 -9.01
N ALA A 64 -8.79 -9.88 -9.28
CA ALA A 64 -9.10 -10.74 -10.42
C ALA A 64 -8.78 -10.09 -11.78
N LEU A 65 -8.69 -8.77 -11.84
CA LEU A 65 -8.36 -8.03 -13.06
C LEU A 65 -6.85 -7.89 -13.31
N LEU A 66 -6.02 -8.29 -12.33
CA LEU A 66 -4.57 -8.10 -12.39
C LEU A 66 -3.85 -9.45 -12.51
N PRO A 67 -2.97 -9.62 -13.51
CA PRO A 67 -2.15 -10.82 -13.64
C PRO A 67 -0.92 -10.73 -12.72
N ILE A 68 -1.15 -10.75 -11.42
CA ILE A 68 -0.10 -10.54 -10.41
C ILE A 68 0.83 -11.75 -10.33
N SER A 69 2.14 -11.48 -10.30
CA SER A 69 3.17 -12.48 -10.08
C SER A 69 4.15 -11.99 -9.01
N LYS A 70 4.99 -12.90 -8.53
CA LYS A 70 5.99 -12.58 -7.51
C LYS A 70 6.94 -11.45 -7.96
N PRO A 71 7.48 -11.45 -9.21
CA PRO A 71 8.27 -10.32 -9.69
C PRO A 71 7.53 -8.98 -9.67
N HIS A 72 6.22 -8.97 -9.92
CA HIS A 72 5.42 -7.75 -9.82
C HIS A 72 5.43 -7.18 -8.41
N LEU A 73 5.30 -8.04 -7.39
CA LEU A 73 5.36 -7.59 -5.99
C LEU A 73 6.74 -7.04 -5.63
N GLN A 74 7.81 -7.65 -6.13
CA GLN A 74 9.17 -7.15 -5.92
C GLN A 74 9.36 -5.77 -6.54
N THR A 75 8.86 -5.56 -7.75
CA THR A 75 8.89 -4.26 -8.43
C THR A 75 8.07 -3.23 -7.65
N LEU A 76 6.90 -3.62 -7.17
CA LEU A 76 6.05 -2.74 -6.35
C LEU A 76 6.80 -2.28 -5.09
N VAL A 77 7.40 -3.20 -4.36
CA VAL A 77 8.15 -2.87 -3.13
C VAL A 77 9.26 -1.86 -3.44
N ALA A 78 10.03 -2.09 -4.51
CA ALA A 78 11.10 -1.18 -4.90
C ALA A 78 10.57 0.23 -5.20
N GLN A 79 9.46 0.32 -5.93
CA GLN A 79 8.83 1.61 -6.24
C GLN A 79 8.27 2.29 -4.98
N LEU A 80 7.62 1.54 -4.10
CA LEU A 80 7.08 2.11 -2.86
C LEU A 80 8.17 2.67 -1.95
N LYS A 81 9.33 2.00 -1.88
CA LYS A 81 10.47 2.49 -1.11
C LYS A 81 10.94 3.86 -1.59
N SER A 82 10.85 4.13 -2.90
CA SER A 82 11.20 5.43 -3.47
C SER A 82 10.09 6.48 -3.29
N LYS A 83 8.88 6.05 -2.92
CA LYS A 83 7.69 6.92 -2.80
C LYS A 83 7.28 7.19 -1.37
N VAL A 84 8.13 6.92 -0.40
CA VAL A 84 7.87 7.29 1.00
C VAL A 84 7.78 8.81 1.10
N SER A 85 6.86 9.31 1.92
CA SER A 85 6.66 10.73 2.14
C SER A 85 7.94 11.41 2.58
N GLU A 86 8.23 12.59 2.03
CA GLU A 86 9.50 13.29 2.28
C GLU A 86 9.74 13.60 3.75
N SER A 87 8.68 13.99 4.48
CA SER A 87 8.79 14.24 5.91
C SER A 87 9.19 12.97 6.69
N PHE A 88 8.73 11.82 6.26
CA PHE A 88 9.08 10.54 6.88
C PHE A 88 10.52 10.17 6.60
N LYS A 89 10.98 10.38 5.36
CA LYS A 89 12.40 10.17 5.01
C LYS A 89 13.32 11.05 5.85
N ARG A 90 12.96 12.32 6.04
CA ARG A 90 13.74 13.26 6.85
C ARG A 90 13.76 12.90 8.33
N ASN A 91 12.74 12.22 8.81
CA ASN A 91 12.57 11.86 10.22
C ASN A 91 12.76 10.36 10.46
N LYS A 92 13.58 9.70 9.66
CA LYS A 92 13.82 8.26 9.75
C LYS A 92 14.32 7.85 11.15
N GLU A 93 15.12 8.69 11.77
CA GLU A 93 15.61 8.45 13.12
C GLU A 93 14.48 8.42 14.16
N PHE A 94 13.48 9.28 14.02
CA PHE A 94 12.29 9.24 14.87
C PHE A 94 11.60 7.88 14.80
N PHE A 95 11.42 7.34 13.60
CA PHE A 95 10.81 6.03 13.41
C PHE A 95 11.63 4.92 14.06
N SER A 96 12.94 4.95 13.94
CA SER A 96 13.82 3.96 14.58
C SER A 96 13.76 4.07 16.10
N THR A 97 13.77 5.28 16.63
CA THR A 97 13.77 5.52 18.07
C THR A 97 12.44 5.06 18.73
N TYR A 98 11.32 5.31 18.06
CA TYR A 98 9.99 5.02 18.59
C TYR A 98 9.32 3.82 17.91
N ALA A 99 10.09 2.96 17.26
CA ALA A 99 9.56 1.85 16.46
C ALA A 99 8.57 0.96 17.23
N ASP A 100 8.83 0.70 18.49
CA ASP A 100 7.94 -0.14 19.32
C ASP A 100 6.59 0.53 19.65
N GLN A 101 6.49 1.84 19.43
CA GLN A 101 5.28 2.62 19.70
C GLN A 101 4.55 3.03 18.43
N ILE A 102 5.06 2.63 17.25
CA ILE A 102 4.48 2.98 15.97
C ILE A 102 3.76 1.76 15.39
N TYR A 103 2.50 1.98 15.00
CA TYR A 103 1.64 0.97 14.40
C TYR A 103 1.17 1.44 13.04
N ILE A 104 1.28 0.57 12.06
CA ILE A 104 0.78 0.82 10.71
C ILE A 104 -0.60 0.18 10.58
N ILE A 105 -1.60 0.97 10.21
CA ILE A 105 -2.93 0.48 9.91
C ILE A 105 -3.19 0.69 8.42
N SER A 106 -3.54 -0.39 7.73
CA SER A 106 -3.78 -0.34 6.29
C SER A 106 -4.73 -1.46 5.86
N ASN A 107 -5.46 -1.20 4.80
CA ASN A 107 -6.23 -2.21 4.08
C ASN A 107 -5.40 -2.91 2.98
N GLY A 108 -4.12 -2.60 2.89
CA GLY A 108 -3.19 -3.22 1.96
C GLY A 108 -2.67 -4.58 2.44
N PHE A 109 -1.68 -5.10 1.74
CA PHE A 109 -1.12 -6.42 2.02
C PHE A 109 0.23 -6.31 2.71
N ARG A 110 0.45 -7.19 3.69
CA ARG A 110 1.74 -7.30 4.39
C ARG A 110 2.88 -7.56 3.42
N ASP A 111 2.63 -8.31 2.36
CA ASP A 111 3.64 -8.68 1.37
C ASP A 111 4.40 -7.49 0.78
N PHE A 112 3.74 -6.34 0.65
CA PHE A 112 4.43 -5.13 0.19
C PHE A 112 4.62 -4.08 1.28
N ILE A 113 3.79 -4.05 2.31
CA ILE A 113 3.92 -3.07 3.39
C ILE A 113 5.12 -3.37 4.28
N GLU A 114 5.26 -4.61 4.75
CA GLU A 114 6.34 -5.00 5.67
C GLU A 114 7.74 -4.66 5.15
N PRO A 115 8.11 -4.99 3.90
CA PRO A 115 9.45 -4.65 3.41
C PRO A 115 9.73 -3.16 3.37
N VAL A 116 8.72 -2.33 3.13
CA VAL A 116 8.87 -0.87 3.07
C VAL A 116 9.07 -0.31 4.47
N VAL A 117 8.20 -0.64 5.42
CA VAL A 117 8.25 -0.08 6.78
C VAL A 117 9.40 -0.67 7.59
N ALA A 118 9.89 -1.86 7.24
CA ALA A 118 11.04 -2.47 7.90
C ALA A 118 12.30 -1.60 7.81
N GLU A 119 12.46 -0.85 6.73
CA GLU A 119 13.57 0.09 6.58
C GLU A 119 13.54 1.22 7.62
N TYR A 120 12.39 1.44 8.25
CA TYR A 120 12.17 2.45 9.28
C TYR A 120 12.16 1.83 10.69
N GLY A 121 12.55 0.56 10.81
CA GLY A 121 12.63 -0.14 12.09
C GLY A 121 11.31 -0.69 12.60
N ILE A 122 10.23 -0.55 11.86
CA ILE A 122 8.91 -1.02 12.27
C ILE A 122 8.83 -2.54 12.08
N LYS A 123 8.45 -3.24 13.15
CA LYS A 123 8.40 -4.71 13.17
C LYS A 123 7.13 -5.25 12.53
N PRO A 124 7.15 -6.49 12.01
CA PRO A 124 5.96 -7.12 11.42
C PRO A 124 4.76 -7.21 12.36
N SER A 125 4.99 -7.23 13.67
CA SER A 125 3.91 -7.26 14.68
C SER A 125 3.17 -5.92 14.80
N ASN A 126 3.71 -4.87 14.25
CA ASN A 126 3.17 -3.52 14.32
C ASN A 126 2.66 -3.06 12.96
#